data_8050e6d1a9f0eec2e051b73cb87757c3
#
_entry.id   8050e6d1a9f0eec2e051b73cb87757c3
#
_cell.length_a   1.000
_cell.length_b   1.000
_cell.length_c   1.000
_cell.angle_alpha   90.00
_cell.angle_beta   90.00
_cell.angle_gamma   90.00
#
_symmetry.space_group_name_H-M   'P 1'
#
loop_
_entity.id
_entity.type
_entity.pdbx_description
1 polymer ?
#
loop_
_entity_poly.entity_id
_entity_poly.type
_entity_poly.pdbx_seq_one_letter_code
_entity_poly.pdbx_strand_id
1 'polypeptide(L)'
;MRTLAALVACASLSFSSFARAAEGRVVVTILETTDLHGHLLPWDYGLAKPADEGLARVASRIEAIRRETPNVLLLDAGDTIQGTPIEYLHARRPNDDPDPMSAAMSALKYDAMAVGNHEFNYGLDVLRKAQKEASFPWLSANTRKAADGSPAFPEYLVKTVGGVRIGVLGLTTPNIPTWEPERNRPGLKWEDPVVTAKRLVPILRNVEKCDFVAVLVHSGPEVDLKTLEPDGTDAENRVAALARDVPGIDLLLTGHTHRKIPLTRLNGVPLIQPGRWGEALARVDVVFENRSGAWRVADLEGALLLSGPEVATDAAVAKIAEKHDERARAYMEETVAVADDEFPAGRARLEDTALVDLVNDTQLRVTGADLSMTSLIPSGRYEGFQRGVIVLRDVYRLYPYENQLVVVEIDGATLKKVLEHAAEFYGSATWQDGRLVLKPKEGMIPYNFDVVQGAGYRIDPTAPVGSRIKDLTFRGRPLKSGDRFTLAVNSYRAQGSGGYAALKGAKVVKFVSDEIRDLVIARLRELGHVSPVTDHNWVVAPDAVWAPEAPRPQVAN
;
A
#
# COMPACT_ATOMS: atom_id res chain seq x y z
N MET A 1 44.38 -32.34 3.22
CA MET A 1 44.26 -31.05 3.91
C MET A 1 44.68 -29.94 2.94
N ARG A 2 43.73 -29.30 2.31
CA ARG A 2 43.89 -28.02 1.59
C ARG A 2 42.59 -27.27 1.81
N THR A 3 42.65 -26.30 2.69
CA THR A 3 41.57 -25.34 3.02
C THR A 3 41.44 -24.37 1.88
N LEU A 4 40.28 -24.38 1.20
CA LEU A 4 39.86 -23.30 0.31
C LEU A 4 39.16 -22.25 1.16
N ALA A 5 39.78 -21.10 1.28
CA ALA A 5 39.13 -19.91 1.83
C ALA A 5 38.27 -19.31 0.69
N ALA A 6 36.96 -19.30 0.87
CA ALA A 6 36.04 -18.58 0.00
C ALA A 6 36.08 -17.09 0.40
N LEU A 7 36.59 -16.23 -0.49
CA LEU A 7 36.46 -14.79 -0.40
C LEU A 7 34.99 -14.42 -0.73
N VAL A 8 34.27 -13.98 0.29
CA VAL A 8 32.99 -13.28 0.12
C VAL A 8 33.32 -11.87 -0.39
N ALA A 9 33.09 -11.63 -1.66
CA ALA A 9 33.15 -10.30 -2.24
C ALA A 9 31.83 -9.56 -1.85
N CYS A 10 31.87 -8.81 -0.75
CA CYS A 10 30.90 -7.73 -0.52
C CYS A 10 31.06 -6.72 -1.66
N ALA A 11 30.11 -6.70 -2.59
CA ALA A 11 29.96 -5.60 -3.53
C ALA A 11 29.47 -4.38 -2.77
N SER A 12 30.40 -3.70 -2.07
CA SER A 12 30.21 -2.33 -1.66
C SER A 12 30.08 -1.50 -2.93
N LEU A 13 28.85 -1.08 -3.27
CA LEU A 13 28.62 0.00 -4.21
C LEU A 13 29.39 1.21 -3.67
N SER A 14 30.61 1.40 -4.17
CA SER A 14 31.40 2.59 -3.92
C SER A 14 30.71 3.73 -4.63
N PHE A 15 29.81 4.45 -3.91
CA PHE A 15 29.46 5.78 -4.34
C PHE A 15 30.77 6.56 -4.42
N SER A 16 31.13 6.97 -5.61
CA SER A 16 32.31 7.79 -5.83
C SER A 16 32.18 8.98 -4.89
N SER A 17 33.08 9.09 -3.92
CA SER A 17 33.13 10.24 -3.03
C SER A 17 33.32 11.48 -3.89
N PHE A 18 32.23 12.24 -4.12
CA PHE A 18 32.29 13.59 -4.65
C PHE A 18 32.96 14.49 -3.62
N ALA A 19 34.26 14.25 -3.43
CA ALA A 19 35.08 15.01 -2.54
C ALA A 19 35.36 16.36 -3.18
N ARG A 20 34.88 17.40 -2.51
CA ARG A 20 35.27 18.81 -2.63
C ARG A 20 34.78 19.50 -3.90
N ALA A 21 33.72 20.31 -3.71
CA ALA A 21 33.25 21.24 -4.72
C ALA A 21 34.41 22.05 -5.29
N ALA A 22 34.70 21.94 -6.59
CA ALA A 22 35.41 22.94 -7.33
C ALA A 22 34.61 24.26 -7.23
N GLU A 23 35.26 25.43 -7.23
CA GLU A 23 34.56 26.72 -7.19
C GLU A 23 33.40 26.71 -8.22
N GLY A 24 32.14 26.89 -7.72
CA GLY A 24 30.93 26.91 -8.54
C GLY A 24 30.17 25.58 -8.66
N ARG A 25 30.53 24.51 -7.93
CA ARG A 25 29.75 23.28 -7.87
C ARG A 25 29.20 23.00 -6.46
N VAL A 26 27.98 22.45 -6.37
CA VAL A 26 27.38 21.98 -5.13
C VAL A 26 26.60 20.70 -5.38
N VAL A 27 26.67 19.76 -4.42
CA VAL A 27 25.81 18.59 -4.40
C VAL A 27 24.70 18.81 -3.39
N VAL A 28 23.46 18.57 -3.80
CA VAL A 28 22.31 18.50 -2.91
C VAL A 28 21.81 17.07 -2.93
N THR A 29 21.73 16.47 -1.73
CA THR A 29 21.19 15.13 -1.54
C THR A 29 19.71 15.23 -1.16
N ILE A 30 18.84 14.70 -1.99
CA ILE A 30 17.40 14.58 -1.74
C ILE A 30 17.13 13.17 -1.23
N LEU A 31 16.50 13.10 -0.07
CA LEU A 31 16.09 11.83 0.55
C LEU A 31 14.58 11.76 0.57
N GLU A 32 14.03 10.57 0.27
CA GLU A 32 12.59 10.34 0.25
C GLU A 32 12.22 9.07 0.99
N THR A 33 11.19 9.19 1.84
CA THR A 33 10.35 8.08 2.32
C THR A 33 8.96 8.22 1.74
N THR A 34 8.18 7.14 1.77
CA THR A 34 6.78 7.11 1.36
C THR A 34 6.08 5.91 1.99
N ASP A 35 4.76 5.98 2.09
CA ASP A 35 3.93 4.85 2.49
C ASP A 35 4.43 4.19 3.79
N LEU A 36 4.80 5.02 4.77
CA LEU A 36 5.32 4.55 6.05
C LEU A 36 4.28 3.79 6.87
N HIS A 37 2.99 4.14 6.72
CA HIS A 37 1.86 3.43 7.31
C HIS A 37 2.05 3.09 8.80
N GLY A 38 2.56 4.04 9.58
CA GLY A 38 2.77 3.88 11.01
C GLY A 38 3.91 2.90 11.39
N HIS A 39 4.73 2.44 10.45
CA HIS A 39 5.85 1.53 10.73
C HIS A 39 7.04 2.30 11.32
N LEU A 40 6.94 2.59 12.63
CA LEU A 40 8.02 3.24 13.38
C LEU A 40 9.19 2.32 13.65
N LEU A 41 8.90 1.08 14.05
CA LEU A 41 9.88 0.09 14.51
C LEU A 41 10.04 -1.04 13.50
N PRO A 42 11.19 -1.73 13.48
CA PRO A 42 11.41 -2.93 12.66
C PRO A 42 10.69 -4.15 13.26
N TRP A 43 9.35 -4.10 13.30
CA TRP A 43 8.53 -5.10 13.95
C TRP A 43 7.21 -5.36 13.19
N ASP A 44 6.97 -6.60 12.85
CA ASP A 44 5.70 -7.07 12.30
C ASP A 44 4.76 -7.46 13.45
N TYR A 45 3.73 -6.64 13.69
CA TYR A 45 2.77 -6.85 14.77
C TYR A 45 1.87 -8.08 14.52
N GLY A 46 1.58 -8.40 13.27
CA GLY A 46 0.79 -9.57 12.90
C GLY A 46 1.53 -10.88 13.16
N LEU A 47 2.82 -10.92 12.87
CA LEU A 47 3.67 -12.09 13.06
C LEU A 47 4.41 -12.10 14.41
N ALA A 48 4.32 -11.01 15.18
CA ALA A 48 5.03 -10.80 16.45
C ALA A 48 6.54 -11.10 16.35
N LYS A 49 7.20 -10.57 15.32
CA LYS A 49 8.63 -10.81 15.06
C LYS A 49 9.31 -9.59 14.47
N PRO A 50 10.67 -9.52 14.54
CA PRO A 50 11.43 -8.51 13.80
C PRO A 50 11.14 -8.54 12.30
N ALA A 51 11.18 -7.35 11.67
CA ALA A 51 10.97 -7.15 10.24
C ALA A 51 12.04 -6.23 9.64
N ASP A 52 12.26 -6.32 8.33
CA ASP A 52 13.25 -5.53 7.61
C ASP A 52 12.64 -4.23 7.06
N GLU A 53 12.08 -3.44 7.99
CA GLU A 53 11.32 -2.23 7.71
C GLU A 53 11.40 -1.27 8.91
N GLY A 54 10.69 -0.16 8.83
CA GLY A 54 10.49 0.77 9.94
C GLY A 54 11.34 2.03 9.87
N LEU A 55 10.69 3.16 10.22
CA LEU A 55 11.31 4.48 10.20
C LEU A 55 12.58 4.54 11.06
N ALA A 56 12.64 3.78 12.16
CA ALA A 56 13.81 3.75 13.03
C ALA A 56 15.09 3.20 12.36
N ARG A 57 14.96 2.30 11.36
CA ARG A 57 16.11 1.89 10.54
C ARG A 57 16.44 2.93 9.47
N VAL A 58 15.43 3.47 8.82
CA VAL A 58 15.60 4.57 7.86
C VAL A 58 16.30 5.76 8.52
N ALA A 59 15.95 6.09 9.75
CA ALA A 59 16.57 7.15 10.56
C ALA A 59 18.09 7.00 10.68
N SER A 60 18.57 5.79 10.96
CA SER A 60 20.02 5.52 11.03
C SER A 60 20.73 5.80 9.69
N ARG A 61 20.09 5.50 8.55
CA ARG A 61 20.63 5.85 7.22
C ARG A 61 20.61 7.36 6.98
N ILE A 62 19.51 8.04 7.34
CA ILE A 62 19.40 9.51 7.23
C ILE A 62 20.53 10.18 8.02
N GLU A 63 20.74 9.75 9.28
CA GLU A 63 21.78 10.32 10.13
C GLU A 63 23.20 10.00 9.61
N ALA A 64 23.43 8.83 9.03
CA ALA A 64 24.69 8.51 8.37
C ALA A 64 24.97 9.45 7.19
N ILE A 65 23.96 9.65 6.30
CA ILE A 65 24.09 10.51 5.13
C ILE A 65 24.32 11.98 5.56
N ARG A 66 23.63 12.47 6.59
CA ARG A 66 23.82 13.83 7.11
C ARG A 66 25.21 14.09 7.66
N ARG A 67 25.89 13.05 8.15
CA ARG A 67 27.30 13.16 8.55
C ARG A 67 28.26 13.27 7.36
N GLU A 68 27.86 12.72 6.22
CA GLU A 68 28.66 12.70 4.99
C GLU A 68 28.45 13.95 4.12
N THR A 69 27.21 14.45 4.08
CA THR A 69 26.82 15.58 3.24
C THR A 69 26.01 16.62 4.00
N PRO A 70 26.38 17.93 3.90
CA PRO A 70 25.70 18.99 4.65
C PRO A 70 24.40 19.47 3.97
N ASN A 71 24.23 19.22 2.68
CA ASN A 71 23.14 19.77 1.88
C ASN A 71 22.08 18.68 1.66
N VAL A 72 21.29 18.38 2.69
CA VAL A 72 20.24 17.37 2.63
C VAL A 72 18.86 18.03 2.62
N LEU A 73 17.99 17.53 1.75
CA LEU A 73 16.56 17.79 1.73
C LEU A 73 15.84 16.46 1.98
N LEU A 74 15.08 16.36 3.07
CA LEU A 74 14.40 15.12 3.50
C LEU A 74 12.89 15.29 3.34
N LEU A 75 12.27 14.44 2.53
CA LEU A 75 10.87 14.53 2.12
C LEU A 75 10.15 13.19 2.34
N ASP A 76 8.81 13.25 2.47
CA ASP A 76 7.96 12.07 2.52
C ASP A 76 6.79 12.22 1.54
N ALA A 77 6.50 11.18 0.76
CA ALA A 77 5.46 11.24 -0.25
C ALA A 77 4.06 10.80 0.25
N GLY A 78 3.83 10.71 1.57
CA GLY A 78 2.50 10.50 2.18
C GLY A 78 2.18 9.06 2.57
N ASP A 79 0.96 8.85 3.05
CA ASP A 79 0.46 7.64 3.69
C ASP A 79 1.27 7.26 4.93
N THR A 80 1.21 8.12 5.92
CA THR A 80 2.08 8.08 7.10
C THR A 80 1.33 7.67 8.36
N ILE A 81 0.16 8.27 8.65
CA ILE A 81 -0.52 8.17 9.96
C ILE A 81 -1.58 7.07 10.04
N GLN A 82 -1.49 6.03 9.21
CA GLN A 82 -2.41 4.90 9.19
C GLN A 82 -1.65 3.61 8.87
N GLY A 83 -2.05 2.46 9.45
CA GLY A 83 -1.59 1.12 9.03
C GLY A 83 -1.20 0.20 10.16
N THR A 84 -0.36 0.61 11.11
CA THR A 84 0.01 -0.26 12.23
C THR A 84 -0.93 -0.11 13.43
N PRO A 85 -0.96 -1.08 14.37
CA PRO A 85 -1.67 -0.94 15.63
C PRO A 85 -1.24 0.29 16.45
N ILE A 86 -0.04 0.83 16.23
CA ILE A 86 0.43 2.08 16.86
C ILE A 86 -0.48 3.23 16.45
N GLU A 87 -0.61 3.48 15.15
CA GLU A 87 -1.43 4.59 14.63
C GLU A 87 -2.91 4.33 14.83
N TYR A 88 -3.38 3.09 14.64
CA TYR A 88 -4.76 2.71 14.91
C TYR A 88 -5.20 3.06 16.35
N LEU A 89 -4.39 2.67 17.34
CA LEU A 89 -4.70 2.96 18.74
C LEU A 89 -4.59 4.46 19.05
N HIS A 90 -3.61 5.15 18.47
CA HIS A 90 -3.45 6.58 18.64
C HIS A 90 -4.69 7.34 18.09
N ALA A 91 -5.16 6.96 16.90
CA ALA A 91 -6.29 7.61 16.24
C ALA A 91 -7.66 7.27 16.87
N ARG A 92 -7.84 6.03 17.37
CA ARG A 92 -9.15 5.50 17.80
C ARG A 92 -9.38 5.54 19.31
N ARG A 93 -8.33 5.71 20.11
CA ARG A 93 -8.49 5.80 21.57
C ARG A 93 -8.14 7.20 22.07
N PRO A 94 -8.98 7.81 22.93
CA PRO A 94 -8.68 9.12 23.48
C PRO A 94 -7.32 9.13 24.17
N ASN A 95 -6.47 10.05 23.77
CA ASN A 95 -5.18 10.30 24.40
C ASN A 95 -4.71 11.72 24.07
N ASP A 96 -3.84 12.27 24.93
CA ASP A 96 -3.23 13.59 24.77
C ASP A 96 -1.80 13.49 24.25
N ASP A 97 -1.33 12.28 23.90
CA ASP A 97 0.01 12.09 23.36
C ASP A 97 0.12 12.72 21.95
N PRO A 98 1.28 13.25 21.58
CA PRO A 98 1.54 13.63 20.20
C PRO A 98 1.43 12.42 19.27
N ASP A 99 1.03 12.69 18.02
CA ASP A 99 1.05 11.67 16.97
C ASP A 99 2.47 11.09 16.82
N PRO A 100 2.64 9.76 16.95
CA PRO A 100 3.97 9.17 17.05
C PRO A 100 4.77 9.26 15.75
N MET A 101 4.13 9.19 14.57
CA MET A 101 4.82 9.38 13.30
C MET A 101 5.23 10.84 13.12
N SER A 102 4.32 11.80 13.35
CA SER A 102 4.63 13.23 13.30
C SER A 102 5.76 13.62 14.27
N ALA A 103 5.77 13.05 15.47
CA ALA A 103 6.83 13.27 16.46
C ALA A 103 8.19 12.71 15.98
N ALA A 104 8.23 11.49 15.46
CA ALA A 104 9.46 10.86 14.96
C ALA A 104 10.00 11.60 13.73
N MET A 105 9.15 11.92 12.76
CA MET A 105 9.53 12.67 11.56
C MET A 105 10.00 14.09 11.90
N SER A 106 9.36 14.74 12.88
CA SER A 106 9.82 16.04 13.39
C SER A 106 11.19 15.95 14.04
N ALA A 107 11.45 14.93 14.84
CA ALA A 107 12.78 14.68 15.44
C ALA A 107 13.84 14.43 14.37
N LEU A 108 13.48 13.77 13.28
CA LEU A 108 14.34 13.53 12.11
C LEU A 108 14.45 14.75 11.20
N LYS A 109 13.75 15.85 11.50
CA LYS A 109 13.79 17.10 10.75
C LYS A 109 13.43 16.90 9.26
N TYR A 110 12.28 16.28 9.01
CA TYR A 110 11.73 16.30 7.66
C TYR A 110 11.47 17.73 7.21
N ASP A 111 11.64 17.99 5.93
CA ASP A 111 11.46 19.31 5.34
C ASP A 111 10.02 19.54 4.85
N ALA A 112 9.37 18.51 4.36
CA ALA A 112 7.96 18.46 4.00
C ALA A 112 7.49 17.04 3.80
N MET A 113 6.16 16.84 3.83
CA MET A 113 5.51 15.64 3.30
C MET A 113 4.38 16.00 2.35
N ALA A 114 4.08 15.14 1.37
CA ALA A 114 2.83 15.20 0.64
C ALA A 114 1.73 14.50 1.44
N VAL A 115 0.49 14.96 1.32
CA VAL A 115 -0.67 14.29 1.93
C VAL A 115 -1.07 13.13 1.01
N GLY A 116 -1.09 11.90 1.52
CA GLY A 116 -1.59 10.73 0.81
C GLY A 116 -3.10 10.52 1.00
N ASN A 117 -3.60 9.38 0.56
CA ASN A 117 -5.02 9.05 0.72
C ASN A 117 -5.34 8.48 2.11
N HIS A 118 -4.41 7.78 2.73
CA HIS A 118 -4.60 7.18 4.04
C HIS A 118 -4.54 8.18 5.20
N GLU A 119 -4.07 9.40 4.99
CA GLU A 119 -4.19 10.49 5.97
C GLU A 119 -5.65 10.81 6.31
N PHE A 120 -6.61 10.48 5.44
CA PHE A 120 -8.04 10.76 5.67
C PHE A 120 -8.79 9.64 6.38
N ASN A 121 -8.24 8.43 6.56
CA ASN A 121 -8.96 7.27 7.09
C ASN A 121 -9.60 7.50 8.46
N TYR A 122 -8.95 8.26 9.33
CA TYR A 122 -9.45 8.55 10.67
C TYR A 122 -10.21 9.87 10.77
N GLY A 123 -10.46 10.54 9.63
CA GLY A 123 -11.16 11.81 9.54
C GLY A 123 -10.28 13.04 9.71
N LEU A 124 -10.84 14.21 9.37
CA LEU A 124 -10.07 15.46 9.35
C LEU A 124 -9.56 15.90 10.72
N ASP A 125 -10.23 15.56 11.82
CA ASP A 125 -9.78 15.98 13.16
C ASP A 125 -8.45 15.31 13.53
N VAL A 126 -8.31 14.01 13.25
CA VAL A 126 -7.06 13.26 13.46
C VAL A 126 -5.97 13.80 12.55
N LEU A 127 -6.26 13.94 11.24
CA LEU A 127 -5.32 14.49 10.26
C LEU A 127 -4.82 15.88 10.70
N ARG A 128 -5.71 16.79 11.09
CA ARG A 128 -5.34 18.15 11.50
C ARG A 128 -4.56 18.19 12.80
N LYS A 129 -4.86 17.28 13.75
CA LYS A 129 -4.06 17.12 14.97
C LYS A 129 -2.63 16.74 14.61
N ALA A 130 -2.43 15.65 13.86
CA ALA A 130 -1.11 15.18 13.44
C ALA A 130 -0.35 16.24 12.64
N GLN A 131 -1.03 16.91 11.67
CA GLN A 131 -0.45 18.02 10.91
C GLN A 131 0.04 19.17 11.80
N LYS A 132 -0.73 19.55 12.81
CA LYS A 132 -0.38 20.64 13.74
C LYS A 132 0.80 20.29 14.64
N GLU A 133 0.95 19.01 14.97
CA GLU A 133 2.02 18.49 15.84
C GLU A 133 3.33 18.30 15.07
N ALA A 134 3.27 18.16 13.74
CA ALA A 134 4.45 18.11 12.90
C ALA A 134 5.17 19.46 12.82
N SER A 135 6.51 19.44 12.84
CA SER A 135 7.36 20.64 12.70
C SER A 135 7.64 21.04 11.24
N PHE A 136 7.01 20.37 10.28
CA PHE A 136 7.20 20.55 8.84
C PHE A 136 5.84 20.64 8.12
N PRO A 137 5.77 21.30 6.96
CA PRO A 137 4.52 21.45 6.22
C PRO A 137 4.08 20.15 5.55
N TRP A 138 2.77 19.91 5.59
CA TRP A 138 2.08 18.88 4.83
C TRP A 138 1.51 19.52 3.57
N LEU A 139 1.95 19.06 2.41
CA LEU A 139 1.69 19.68 1.10
C LEU A 139 0.61 18.90 0.34
N SER A 140 -0.36 19.62 -0.23
CA SER A 140 -1.29 19.06 -1.22
C SER A 140 -1.92 20.18 -2.06
N ALA A 141 -1.31 20.48 -3.19
CA ALA A 141 -1.73 21.56 -4.05
C ALA A 141 -3.04 21.30 -4.78
N ASN A 142 -3.39 20.05 -5.03
CA ASN A 142 -4.62 19.66 -5.71
C ASN A 142 -5.79 19.33 -4.78
N THR A 143 -5.60 19.38 -3.45
CA THR A 143 -6.69 19.29 -2.47
C THR A 143 -7.26 20.68 -2.19
N ARG A 144 -8.55 20.88 -2.50
CA ARG A 144 -9.23 22.17 -2.46
C ARG A 144 -10.40 22.16 -1.48
N LYS A 145 -10.68 23.29 -0.88
CA LYS A 145 -11.95 23.49 -0.18
C LYS A 145 -13.09 23.55 -1.18
N ALA A 146 -14.13 22.78 -0.96
CA ALA A 146 -15.29 22.72 -1.86
C ALA A 146 -16.03 24.06 -1.92
N ALA A 147 -16.05 24.82 -0.82
CA ALA A 147 -16.78 26.06 -0.68
C ALA A 147 -16.32 27.17 -1.64
N ASP A 148 -15.03 27.37 -1.78
CA ASP A 148 -14.46 28.51 -2.53
C ASP A 148 -13.33 28.13 -3.49
N GLY A 149 -12.91 26.87 -3.51
CA GLY A 149 -11.80 26.40 -4.33
C GLY A 149 -10.41 26.82 -3.83
N SER A 150 -10.32 27.44 -2.65
CA SER A 150 -9.02 27.79 -2.05
C SER A 150 -8.24 26.53 -1.65
N PRO A 151 -6.89 26.59 -1.57
CA PRO A 151 -6.08 25.46 -1.12
C PRO A 151 -6.51 24.98 0.28
N ALA A 152 -6.62 23.67 0.47
CA ALA A 152 -6.87 23.07 1.78
C ALA A 152 -5.59 22.82 2.59
N PHE A 153 -4.45 22.74 1.89
CA PHE A 153 -3.10 22.58 2.41
C PHE A 153 -2.15 23.54 1.72
N PRO A 154 -0.95 23.81 2.28
CA PRO A 154 0.13 24.46 1.55
C PRO A 154 0.38 23.76 0.21
N GLU A 155 0.55 24.54 -0.87
CA GLU A 155 0.65 23.98 -2.22
C GLU A 155 2.08 23.50 -2.51
N TYR A 156 3.09 24.21 -1.98
CA TYR A 156 4.51 23.92 -2.21
C TYR A 156 5.39 24.44 -1.07
N LEU A 157 6.62 23.96 -1.03
CA LEU A 157 7.71 24.49 -0.23
C LEU A 157 8.77 25.08 -1.15
N VAL A 158 9.37 26.22 -0.79
CA VAL A 158 10.60 26.73 -1.41
C VAL A 158 11.69 26.77 -0.35
N LYS A 159 12.80 26.08 -0.60
CA LYS A 159 13.93 26.00 0.33
C LYS A 159 15.25 26.21 -0.42
N THR A 160 16.17 26.95 0.20
CA THR A 160 17.54 27.10 -0.33
C THR A 160 18.45 26.11 0.37
N VAL A 161 19.08 25.20 -0.38
CA VAL A 161 19.99 24.17 0.11
C VAL A 161 21.32 24.29 -0.65
N GLY A 162 22.42 24.50 0.05
CA GLY A 162 23.73 24.69 -0.58
C GLY A 162 23.80 25.89 -1.54
N GLY A 163 22.93 26.91 -1.37
CA GLY A 163 22.81 28.04 -2.26
C GLY A 163 21.89 27.82 -3.47
N VAL A 164 21.38 26.60 -3.70
CA VAL A 164 20.43 26.28 -4.76
C VAL A 164 19.01 26.49 -4.25
N ARG A 165 18.18 27.21 -5.00
CA ARG A 165 16.77 27.44 -4.66
C ARG A 165 15.90 26.32 -5.22
N ILE A 166 15.37 25.47 -4.34
CA ILE A 166 14.58 24.29 -4.68
C ILE A 166 13.10 24.52 -4.37
N GLY A 167 12.24 24.30 -5.35
CA GLY A 167 10.80 24.24 -5.18
C GLY A 167 10.34 22.78 -5.07
N VAL A 168 9.53 22.48 -4.05
CA VAL A 168 8.90 21.17 -3.84
C VAL A 168 7.40 21.36 -3.95
N LEU A 169 6.79 20.90 -5.04
CA LEU A 169 5.35 20.92 -5.27
C LEU A 169 4.74 19.64 -4.67
N GLY A 170 3.80 19.77 -3.71
CA GLY A 170 3.09 18.64 -3.14
C GLY A 170 1.81 18.32 -3.90
N LEU A 171 1.62 17.06 -4.27
CA LEU A 171 0.43 16.55 -4.97
C LEU A 171 -0.03 15.22 -4.38
N THR A 172 -1.31 14.89 -4.59
CA THR A 172 -1.88 13.60 -4.20
C THR A 172 -2.74 13.00 -5.31
N THR A 173 -3.04 11.71 -5.19
CA THR A 173 -3.99 11.02 -6.07
C THR A 173 -5.34 11.74 -6.10
N PRO A 174 -5.98 11.90 -7.26
CA PRO A 174 -7.29 12.53 -7.34
C PRO A 174 -8.44 11.61 -6.89
N ASN A 175 -8.16 10.32 -6.69
CA ASN A 175 -9.19 9.28 -6.50
C ASN A 175 -9.64 9.10 -5.04
N ILE A 176 -9.14 9.89 -4.09
CA ILE A 176 -9.50 9.85 -2.67
C ILE A 176 -11.04 9.83 -2.44
N PRO A 177 -11.86 10.62 -3.18
CA PRO A 177 -13.32 10.59 -3.01
C PRO A 177 -13.97 9.24 -3.28
N THR A 178 -13.29 8.35 -3.99
CA THR A 178 -13.79 7.01 -4.29
C THR A 178 -13.58 6.04 -3.13
N TRP A 179 -12.48 6.23 -2.38
CA TRP A 179 -12.13 5.34 -1.26
C TRP A 179 -12.63 5.87 0.09
N GLU A 180 -12.63 7.21 0.26
CA GLU A 180 -12.95 7.83 1.53
C GLU A 180 -14.39 8.37 1.54
N PRO A 181 -15.19 8.04 2.57
CA PRO A 181 -16.52 8.60 2.73
C PRO A 181 -16.47 10.10 3.02
N GLU A 182 -17.52 10.83 2.62
CA GLU A 182 -17.60 12.28 2.82
C GLU A 182 -17.36 12.71 4.27
N ARG A 183 -17.80 11.90 5.26
CA ARG A 183 -17.60 12.22 6.69
C ARG A 183 -16.12 12.28 7.09
N ASN A 184 -15.23 11.58 6.40
CA ASN A 184 -13.79 11.57 6.68
C ASN A 184 -13.06 12.75 5.99
N ARG A 185 -13.71 13.37 5.00
CA ARG A 185 -13.15 14.43 4.17
C ARG A 185 -14.13 15.59 3.92
N PRO A 186 -14.92 16.03 4.91
CA PRO A 186 -16.00 16.98 4.70
C PRO A 186 -15.51 18.27 4.09
N GLY A 187 -16.22 18.73 3.05
CA GLY A 187 -15.95 20.00 2.40
C GLY A 187 -14.65 20.06 1.59
N LEU A 188 -14.08 18.92 1.24
CA LEU A 188 -12.89 18.84 0.38
C LEU A 188 -13.24 18.28 -1.01
N LYS A 189 -12.48 18.73 -2.01
CA LYS A 189 -12.50 18.23 -3.39
C LYS A 189 -11.07 18.15 -3.94
N TRP A 190 -10.85 17.30 -4.93
CA TRP A 190 -9.56 17.08 -5.56
C TRP A 190 -9.58 17.48 -7.03
N GLU A 191 -8.60 18.29 -7.42
CA GLU A 191 -8.32 18.62 -8.81
C GLU A 191 -7.41 17.52 -9.42
N ASP A 192 -7.41 17.42 -10.75
CA ASP A 192 -6.41 16.59 -11.43
C ASP A 192 -5.00 17.16 -11.14
N PRO A 193 -4.06 16.34 -10.65
CA PRO A 193 -2.71 16.78 -10.30
C PRO A 193 -1.93 17.34 -11.49
N VAL A 194 -2.20 16.87 -12.72
CA VAL A 194 -1.58 17.39 -13.94
C VAL A 194 -2.03 18.82 -14.22
N VAL A 195 -3.33 19.10 -14.08
CA VAL A 195 -3.89 20.46 -14.23
C VAL A 195 -3.29 21.40 -13.19
N THR A 196 -3.22 20.94 -11.94
CA THR A 196 -2.62 21.71 -10.83
C THR A 196 -1.14 21.97 -11.07
N ALA A 197 -0.37 20.97 -11.50
CA ALA A 197 1.06 21.11 -11.78
C ALA A 197 1.33 22.07 -12.96
N LYS A 198 0.54 22.01 -14.04
CA LYS A 198 0.62 22.96 -15.17
C LYS A 198 0.44 24.42 -14.73
N ARG A 199 -0.33 24.66 -13.67
CA ARG A 199 -0.52 26.01 -13.09
C ARG A 199 0.64 26.41 -12.19
N LEU A 200 1.18 25.51 -11.36
CA LEU A 200 2.11 25.85 -10.28
C LEU A 200 3.59 25.71 -10.64
N VAL A 201 3.98 24.80 -11.52
CA VAL A 201 5.37 24.67 -11.97
C VAL A 201 5.90 25.95 -12.61
N PRO A 202 5.15 26.66 -13.50
CA PRO A 202 5.56 27.97 -13.98
C PRO A 202 5.70 29.04 -12.89
N ILE A 203 4.90 28.98 -11.82
CA ILE A 203 5.01 29.88 -10.67
C ILE A 203 6.33 29.61 -9.94
N LEU A 204 6.65 28.36 -9.63
CA LEU A 204 7.91 27.98 -9.01
C LEU A 204 9.12 28.43 -9.83
N ARG A 205 9.07 28.27 -11.15
CA ARG A 205 10.16 28.67 -12.05
C ARG A 205 10.29 30.20 -12.23
N ASN A 206 9.17 30.85 -12.49
CA ASN A 206 9.21 32.26 -12.99
C ASN A 206 8.97 33.29 -11.89
N VAL A 207 8.16 32.97 -10.87
CA VAL A 207 7.86 33.88 -9.76
C VAL A 207 8.79 33.59 -8.58
N GLU A 208 8.82 32.32 -8.12
CA GLU A 208 9.66 31.89 -7.02
C GLU A 208 11.15 31.75 -7.41
N LYS A 209 11.46 31.77 -8.69
CA LYS A 209 12.85 31.70 -9.22
C LYS A 209 13.60 30.45 -8.73
N CYS A 210 12.90 29.29 -8.65
CA CYS A 210 13.53 28.04 -8.27
C CYS A 210 14.48 27.56 -9.38
N ASP A 211 15.71 27.23 -8.99
CA ASP A 211 16.71 26.60 -9.85
C ASP A 211 16.34 25.15 -10.18
N PHE A 212 15.68 24.47 -9.24
CA PHE A 212 15.25 23.09 -9.34
C PHE A 212 13.81 22.93 -8.83
N VAL A 213 12.99 22.13 -9.52
CA VAL A 213 11.61 21.83 -9.14
C VAL A 213 11.44 20.32 -9.00
N ALA A 214 11.27 19.87 -7.76
CA ALA A 214 10.83 18.52 -7.44
C ALA A 214 9.31 18.49 -7.28
N VAL A 215 8.66 17.45 -7.79
CA VAL A 215 7.26 17.16 -7.50
C VAL A 215 7.22 15.97 -6.55
N LEU A 216 6.71 16.22 -5.36
CA LEU A 216 6.48 15.23 -4.32
C LEU A 216 5.03 14.80 -4.41
N VAL A 217 4.77 13.59 -4.94
CA VAL A 217 3.42 13.19 -5.31
C VAL A 217 3.04 11.82 -4.75
N HIS A 218 1.97 11.81 -3.97
CA HIS A 218 1.35 10.55 -3.54
C HIS A 218 0.50 9.97 -4.66
N SER A 219 1.17 9.38 -5.64
CA SER A 219 0.62 8.73 -6.83
C SER A 219 1.73 7.94 -7.53
N GLY A 220 1.37 6.94 -8.32
CA GLY A 220 2.32 6.15 -9.10
C GLY A 220 2.23 6.38 -10.61
N PRO A 221 3.10 5.74 -11.39
CA PRO A 221 2.98 5.71 -12.84
C PRO A 221 1.82 4.82 -13.26
N GLU A 222 0.95 5.34 -14.13
CA GLU A 222 -0.19 4.67 -14.75
C GLU A 222 0.18 3.88 -16.01
N VAL A 223 1.44 3.52 -16.10
CA VAL A 223 2.01 2.74 -17.22
C VAL A 223 2.98 1.69 -16.73
N ASP A 224 3.15 0.63 -17.49
CA ASP A 224 4.28 -0.27 -17.31
C ASP A 224 5.57 0.46 -17.68
N LEU A 225 6.54 0.52 -16.76
CA LEU A 225 7.77 1.31 -16.93
C LEU A 225 8.73 0.76 -18.00
N LYS A 226 8.52 -0.49 -18.48
CA LYS A 226 9.35 -1.10 -19.53
C LYS A 226 8.74 -0.91 -20.90
N THR A 227 7.42 -1.10 -21.02
CA THR A 227 6.70 -1.04 -22.29
C THR A 227 6.08 0.30 -22.58
N LEU A 228 5.87 1.13 -21.54
CA LEU A 228 5.13 2.40 -21.54
C LEU A 228 3.65 2.24 -21.92
N GLU A 229 3.14 1.02 -21.93
CA GLU A 229 1.72 0.76 -22.16
C GLU A 229 0.91 1.12 -20.91
N PRO A 230 -0.29 1.69 -21.08
CA PRO A 230 -1.20 1.98 -19.96
C PRO A 230 -1.54 0.73 -19.16
N ASP A 231 -1.52 0.81 -17.85
CA ASP A 231 -1.87 -0.29 -16.94
C ASP A 231 -3.33 -0.23 -16.44
N GLY A 232 -4.10 0.77 -16.88
CA GLY A 232 -5.51 0.92 -16.53
C GLY A 232 -5.77 1.62 -15.19
N THR A 233 -4.73 2.17 -14.55
CA THR A 233 -4.83 2.88 -13.26
C THR A 233 -4.88 4.41 -13.41
N ASP A 234 -5.16 4.94 -14.59
CA ASP A 234 -5.13 6.37 -14.92
C ASP A 234 -6.14 7.25 -14.15
N ALA A 235 -7.19 6.63 -13.56
CA ALA A 235 -8.10 7.34 -12.66
C ALA A 235 -7.48 7.63 -11.29
N GLU A 236 -6.48 6.87 -10.90
CA GLU A 236 -5.82 6.85 -9.60
C GLU A 236 -4.39 7.38 -9.67
N ASN A 237 -3.64 6.94 -10.68
CA ASN A 237 -2.24 7.24 -10.87
C ASN A 237 -2.03 8.23 -12.02
N ARG A 238 -1.14 9.23 -11.84
CA ARG A 238 -0.96 10.33 -12.78
C ARG A 238 0.50 10.73 -13.04
N VAL A 239 1.46 9.92 -12.61
CA VAL A 239 2.90 10.26 -12.68
C VAL A 239 3.42 10.27 -14.12
N ALA A 240 2.94 9.34 -14.98
CA ALA A 240 3.34 9.34 -16.39
C ALA A 240 2.79 10.56 -17.12
N ALA A 241 1.55 10.97 -16.82
CA ALA A 241 0.97 12.18 -17.36
C ALA A 241 1.68 13.44 -16.84
N LEU A 242 2.09 13.50 -15.57
CA LEU A 242 2.91 14.58 -15.03
C LEU A 242 4.22 14.71 -15.80
N ALA A 243 4.95 13.60 -15.98
CA ALA A 243 6.22 13.60 -16.70
C ALA A 243 6.08 13.97 -18.18
N ARG A 244 4.98 13.60 -18.83
CA ARG A 244 4.72 13.88 -20.25
C ARG A 244 4.22 15.29 -20.50
N ASP A 245 3.29 15.78 -19.66
CA ASP A 245 2.44 16.93 -19.99
C ASP A 245 2.82 18.21 -19.22
N VAL A 246 3.74 18.14 -18.24
CA VAL A 246 4.13 19.29 -17.41
C VAL A 246 5.61 19.62 -17.61
N PRO A 247 5.95 20.58 -18.48
CA PRO A 247 7.33 20.98 -18.67
C PRO A 247 7.87 21.70 -17.42
N GLY A 248 9.16 21.50 -17.14
CA GLY A 248 9.86 22.18 -16.05
C GLY A 248 9.89 21.42 -14.73
N ILE A 249 9.48 20.16 -14.70
CA ILE A 249 9.74 19.23 -13.58
C ILE A 249 11.15 18.64 -13.77
N ASP A 250 11.99 18.68 -12.72
CA ASP A 250 13.34 18.12 -12.74
C ASP A 250 13.41 16.74 -12.08
N LEU A 251 12.51 16.45 -11.12
CA LEU A 251 12.48 15.18 -10.38
C LEU A 251 11.04 14.88 -9.90
N LEU A 252 10.65 13.63 -10.02
CA LEU A 252 9.41 13.07 -9.44
C LEU A 252 9.78 12.15 -8.28
N LEU A 253 9.29 12.49 -7.08
CA LEU A 253 9.35 11.70 -5.87
C LEU A 253 7.96 11.13 -5.63
N THR A 254 7.82 9.79 -5.62
CA THR A 254 6.52 9.15 -5.82
C THR A 254 6.16 8.13 -4.75
N GLY A 255 4.85 7.87 -4.54
CA GLY A 255 4.35 6.92 -3.55
C GLY A 255 3.13 6.13 -4.04
N HIS A 256 2.26 5.74 -3.08
CA HIS A 256 0.95 5.13 -3.31
C HIS A 256 0.94 3.69 -3.82
N THR A 257 1.78 3.36 -4.78
CA THR A 257 1.77 2.02 -5.42
C THR A 257 2.61 0.98 -4.68
N HIS A 258 3.27 1.35 -3.59
CA HIS A 258 4.14 0.49 -2.78
C HIS A 258 5.26 -0.20 -3.58
N ARG A 259 5.60 0.32 -4.76
CA ARG A 259 6.61 -0.26 -5.65
C ARG A 259 8.00 0.25 -5.27
N LYS A 260 9.00 -0.63 -5.27
CA LYS A 260 10.40 -0.20 -5.26
C LYS A 260 10.81 0.12 -6.69
N ILE A 261 10.81 1.40 -7.05
CA ILE A 261 11.21 1.91 -8.36
C ILE A 261 12.55 2.62 -8.17
N PRO A 262 13.67 1.99 -8.56
CA PRO A 262 14.97 2.67 -8.55
C PRO A 262 14.93 3.86 -9.50
N LEU A 263 15.88 4.79 -9.32
CA LEU A 263 15.95 5.97 -10.17
C LEU A 263 15.87 5.56 -11.64
N THR A 264 14.83 6.01 -12.31
CA THR A 264 14.58 5.78 -13.73
C THR A 264 14.10 7.06 -14.40
N ARG A 265 13.90 7.05 -15.72
CA ARG A 265 13.35 8.19 -16.45
C ARG A 265 12.06 7.82 -17.15
N LEU A 266 11.06 8.67 -16.99
CA LEU A 266 9.78 8.57 -17.68
C LEU A 266 9.55 9.85 -18.47
N ASN A 267 9.42 9.74 -19.78
CA ASN A 267 9.37 10.90 -20.69
C ASN A 267 10.52 11.91 -20.49
N GLY A 268 11.73 11.41 -20.15
CA GLY A 268 12.91 12.23 -19.87
C GLY A 268 13.01 12.78 -18.45
N VAL A 269 11.94 12.76 -17.66
CA VAL A 269 11.94 13.23 -16.27
C VAL A 269 12.39 12.10 -15.34
N PRO A 270 13.40 12.32 -14.47
CA PRO A 270 13.79 11.35 -13.44
C PRO A 270 12.67 11.11 -12.45
N LEU A 271 12.48 9.85 -12.05
CA LEU A 271 11.57 9.46 -10.98
C LEU A 271 12.16 8.35 -10.11
N ILE A 272 11.73 8.30 -8.84
CA ILE A 272 12.11 7.27 -7.88
C ILE A 272 10.95 6.99 -6.93
N GLN A 273 10.87 5.77 -6.36
CA GLN A 273 9.90 5.38 -5.32
C GLN A 273 10.53 4.34 -4.39
N PRO A 274 10.61 4.56 -3.06
CA PRO A 274 11.31 3.66 -2.13
C PRO A 274 10.52 2.46 -1.63
N GLY A 275 9.34 2.19 -2.16
CA GLY A 275 8.49 1.09 -1.67
C GLY A 275 7.53 1.56 -0.58
N ARG A 276 7.48 0.86 0.54
CA ARG A 276 6.59 1.16 1.68
C ARG A 276 7.25 0.81 3.01
N TRP A 277 6.62 1.19 4.13
CA TRP A 277 6.92 0.75 5.51
C TRP A 277 8.35 1.03 5.96
N GLY A 278 9.08 1.89 5.25
CA GLY A 278 10.50 2.10 5.50
C GLY A 278 11.37 0.91 5.10
N GLU A 279 10.93 0.06 4.16
CA GLU A 279 11.75 -1.01 3.56
C GLU A 279 13.00 -0.46 2.85
N ALA A 280 12.94 0.78 2.39
CA ALA A 280 14.05 1.49 1.78
C ALA A 280 13.94 3.00 1.99
N LEU A 281 15.07 3.69 1.84
CA LEU A 281 15.19 5.14 1.71
C LEU A 281 15.63 5.43 0.28
N ALA A 282 14.91 6.29 -0.44
CA ALA A 282 15.42 6.81 -1.72
C ALA A 282 16.46 7.90 -1.44
N ARG A 283 17.59 7.84 -2.17
CA ARG A 283 18.64 8.86 -2.19
C ARG A 283 18.85 9.32 -3.62
N VAL A 284 18.76 10.63 -3.84
CA VAL A 284 19.06 11.25 -5.13
C VAL A 284 20.08 12.37 -4.87
N ASP A 285 21.27 12.21 -5.43
CA ASP A 285 22.32 13.21 -5.38
C ASP A 285 22.29 14.04 -6.68
N VAL A 286 22.01 15.35 -6.54
CA VAL A 286 21.94 16.27 -7.66
C VAL A 286 23.15 17.19 -7.62
N VAL A 287 23.97 17.14 -8.66
CA VAL A 287 25.15 18.00 -8.84
C VAL A 287 24.73 19.25 -9.58
N PHE A 288 24.90 20.39 -8.95
CA PHE A 288 24.65 21.70 -9.56
C PHE A 288 25.97 22.42 -9.92
N GLU A 289 25.97 23.08 -11.05
CA GLU A 289 27.01 24.01 -11.47
C GLU A 289 26.45 25.43 -11.53
N ASN A 290 27.16 26.38 -10.93
CA ASN A 290 26.85 27.79 -11.11
C ASN A 290 27.49 28.32 -12.41
N ARG A 291 26.64 28.67 -13.37
CA ARG A 291 27.07 29.28 -14.63
C ARG A 291 26.52 30.68 -14.72
N SER A 292 27.42 31.67 -14.59
CA SER A 292 27.07 33.10 -14.68
C SER A 292 25.98 33.55 -13.70
N GLY A 293 26.01 33.03 -12.47
CA GLY A 293 25.07 33.38 -11.41
C GLY A 293 23.77 32.55 -11.39
N ALA A 294 23.60 31.57 -12.29
CA ALA A 294 22.47 30.68 -12.35
C ALA A 294 22.90 29.21 -12.10
N TRP A 295 22.22 28.54 -11.21
CA TRP A 295 22.44 27.11 -10.97
C TRP A 295 21.81 26.25 -12.07
N ARG A 296 22.53 25.23 -12.52
CA ARG A 296 22.08 24.25 -13.51
C ARG A 296 22.44 22.84 -13.04
N VAL A 297 21.54 21.88 -13.27
CA VAL A 297 21.85 20.48 -13.05
C VAL A 297 22.94 20.03 -14.01
N ALA A 298 24.07 19.61 -13.46
CA ALA A 298 25.18 19.04 -14.21
C ALA A 298 25.11 17.52 -14.25
N ASP A 299 24.63 16.89 -13.17
CA ASP A 299 24.45 15.46 -13.05
C ASP A 299 23.40 15.12 -12.01
N LEU A 300 22.80 13.93 -12.12
CA LEU A 300 21.82 13.40 -11.18
C LEU A 300 21.94 11.88 -11.13
N GLU A 301 22.23 11.36 -9.94
CA GLU A 301 22.26 9.92 -9.68
C GLU A 301 21.42 9.58 -8.45
N GLY A 302 20.98 8.31 -8.33
CA GLY A 302 20.19 7.91 -7.18
C GLY A 302 20.08 6.41 -7.01
N ALA A 303 19.74 6.01 -5.80
CA ALA A 303 19.59 4.61 -5.42
C ALA A 303 18.53 4.43 -4.32
N LEU A 304 18.03 3.20 -4.19
CA LEU A 304 17.25 2.76 -3.06
C LEU A 304 18.18 2.10 -2.03
N LEU A 305 18.21 2.64 -0.82
CA LEU A 305 19.01 2.15 0.29
C LEU A 305 18.12 1.27 1.19
N LEU A 306 18.26 -0.04 1.06
CA LEU A 306 17.39 -0.99 1.77
C LEU A 306 17.60 -0.94 3.29
N SER A 307 16.53 -1.11 4.06
CA SER A 307 16.51 -1.18 5.52
C SER A 307 16.62 -2.63 6.00
N GLY A 308 17.69 -3.32 5.59
CA GLY A 308 17.93 -4.72 5.98
C GLY A 308 18.33 -4.90 7.46
N PRO A 309 18.51 -6.16 7.91
CA PRO A 309 18.83 -6.48 9.30
C PRO A 309 20.19 -5.92 9.74
N GLU A 310 21.07 -5.58 8.80
CA GLU A 310 22.37 -4.95 9.04
C GLU A 310 22.25 -3.48 9.45
N VAL A 311 21.09 -2.84 9.27
CA VAL A 311 20.86 -1.44 9.62
C VAL A 311 20.39 -1.35 11.06
N ALA A 312 21.16 -0.67 11.89
CA ALA A 312 20.81 -0.47 13.29
C ALA A 312 19.52 0.35 13.44
N THR A 313 18.77 0.06 14.49
CA THR A 313 17.60 0.86 14.90
C THR A 313 18.08 2.16 15.55
N ASP A 314 17.58 3.31 15.09
CA ASP A 314 17.87 4.60 15.71
C ASP A 314 17.23 4.71 17.10
N ALA A 315 18.05 5.08 18.09
CA ALA A 315 17.63 5.11 19.49
C ALA A 315 16.62 6.23 19.79
N ALA A 316 16.69 7.36 19.08
CA ALA A 316 15.79 8.48 19.32
C ALA A 316 14.38 8.16 18.80
N VAL A 317 14.27 7.59 17.60
CA VAL A 317 12.99 7.12 17.05
C VAL A 317 12.43 5.97 17.89
N ALA A 318 13.27 5.00 18.29
CA ALA A 318 12.85 3.91 19.16
C ALA A 318 12.30 4.41 20.50
N LYS A 319 12.90 5.45 21.09
CA LYS A 319 12.42 6.05 22.35
C LYS A 319 11.07 6.77 22.20
N ILE A 320 10.83 7.43 21.06
CA ILE A 320 9.53 8.03 20.75
C ILE A 320 8.47 6.94 20.63
N ALA A 321 8.81 5.83 19.97
CA ALA A 321 7.88 4.72 19.73
C ALA A 321 7.58 3.88 20.99
N GLU A 322 8.46 3.84 22.00
CA GLU A 322 8.46 2.89 23.13
C GLU A 322 7.07 2.69 23.77
N LYS A 323 6.47 3.77 24.25
CA LYS A 323 5.15 3.74 24.91
C LYS A 323 4.02 3.27 23.97
N HIS A 324 4.09 3.67 22.70
CA HIS A 324 3.11 3.30 21.69
C HIS A 324 3.27 1.83 21.27
N ASP A 325 4.51 1.35 21.16
CA ASP A 325 4.83 -0.05 20.87
C ASP A 325 4.35 -0.99 21.99
N GLU A 326 4.61 -0.64 23.26
CA GLU A 326 4.12 -1.40 24.41
C GLU A 326 2.58 -1.55 24.37
N ARG A 327 1.86 -0.46 24.12
CA ARG A 327 0.40 -0.47 23.99
C ARG A 327 -0.07 -1.30 22.79
N ALA A 328 0.60 -1.17 21.65
CA ALA A 328 0.28 -1.91 20.43
C ALA A 328 0.50 -3.41 20.62
N ARG A 329 1.60 -3.84 21.24
CA ARG A 329 1.86 -5.24 21.57
C ARG A 329 0.80 -5.80 22.52
N ALA A 330 0.49 -5.07 23.59
CA ALA A 330 -0.55 -5.50 24.53
C ALA A 330 -1.92 -5.63 23.87
N TYR A 331 -2.27 -4.68 23.01
CA TYR A 331 -3.52 -4.71 22.23
C TYR A 331 -3.59 -5.95 21.33
N MET A 332 -2.51 -6.28 20.64
CA MET A 332 -2.48 -7.42 19.72
C MET A 332 -2.63 -8.78 20.41
N GLU A 333 -2.39 -8.85 21.73
CA GLU A 333 -2.59 -10.05 22.55
C GLU A 333 -3.97 -10.09 23.24
N GLU A 334 -4.84 -9.09 23.05
CA GLU A 334 -6.20 -9.12 23.60
C GLU A 334 -6.99 -10.30 23.03
N THR A 335 -7.61 -11.10 23.92
CA THR A 335 -8.47 -12.21 23.53
C THR A 335 -9.71 -11.70 22.80
N VAL A 336 -10.04 -12.31 21.70
CA VAL A 336 -11.22 -12.01 20.87
C VAL A 336 -12.30 -13.09 21.00
N ALA A 337 -11.88 -14.36 20.91
CA ALA A 337 -12.77 -15.51 21.01
C ALA A 337 -11.97 -16.78 21.35
N VAL A 338 -12.66 -17.91 21.42
CA VAL A 338 -12.06 -19.25 21.54
C VAL A 338 -12.49 -20.09 20.33
N ALA A 339 -11.54 -20.64 19.60
CA ALA A 339 -11.81 -21.63 18.57
C ALA A 339 -11.97 -23.01 19.19
N ASP A 340 -13.11 -23.64 18.96
CA ASP A 340 -13.41 -25.00 19.49
C ASP A 340 -12.58 -26.07 18.78
N ASP A 341 -12.17 -25.79 17.52
CA ASP A 341 -11.29 -26.61 16.70
C ASP A 341 -10.49 -25.74 15.72
N GLU A 342 -9.61 -26.32 14.92
CA GLU A 342 -8.77 -25.63 13.94
C GLU A 342 -9.60 -25.08 12.76
N PHE A 343 -9.24 -23.88 12.27
CA PHE A 343 -9.74 -23.28 11.03
C PHE A 343 -8.62 -23.29 9.97
N PRO A 344 -8.41 -24.39 9.27
CA PRO A 344 -7.26 -24.53 8.37
C PRO A 344 -7.38 -23.63 7.14
N ALA A 345 -6.28 -22.95 6.78
CA ALA A 345 -6.19 -22.10 5.61
C ALA A 345 -5.58 -22.78 4.37
N GLY A 346 -4.89 -23.91 4.56
CA GLY A 346 -4.02 -24.51 3.52
C GLY A 346 -4.72 -24.88 2.21
N ARG A 347 -6.01 -25.18 2.24
CA ARG A 347 -6.80 -25.53 1.06
C ARG A 347 -7.77 -24.44 0.59
N ALA A 348 -7.78 -23.27 1.21
CA ALA A 348 -8.76 -22.19 0.94
C ALA A 348 -8.76 -21.62 -0.50
N ARG A 349 -7.86 -22.10 -1.37
CA ARG A 349 -7.85 -21.81 -2.81
C ARG A 349 -8.10 -23.07 -3.67
N LEU A 350 -8.54 -24.16 -3.06
CA LEU A 350 -8.90 -25.41 -3.73
C LEU A 350 -10.32 -25.87 -3.36
N GLU A 351 -10.77 -25.49 -2.18
CA GLU A 351 -12.10 -25.81 -1.65
C GLU A 351 -12.55 -24.73 -0.67
N ASP A 352 -13.81 -24.74 -0.41
CA ASP A 352 -14.44 -23.89 0.58
C ASP A 352 -13.91 -24.18 1.99
N THR A 353 -13.73 -23.15 2.81
CA THR A 353 -13.17 -23.29 4.16
C THR A 353 -13.87 -22.38 5.17
N ALA A 354 -14.09 -22.89 6.37
CA ALA A 354 -14.70 -22.17 7.48
C ALA A 354 -14.03 -20.82 7.79
N LEU A 355 -12.74 -20.68 7.50
CA LEU A 355 -12.01 -19.44 7.74
C LEU A 355 -12.44 -18.32 6.78
N VAL A 356 -12.67 -18.64 5.50
CA VAL A 356 -13.16 -17.69 4.50
C VAL A 356 -14.66 -17.44 4.69
N ASP A 357 -15.40 -18.48 5.05
CA ASP A 357 -16.83 -18.38 5.38
C ASP A 357 -17.07 -17.46 6.58
N LEU A 358 -16.23 -17.49 7.61
CA LEU A 358 -16.32 -16.57 8.74
C LEU A 358 -16.32 -15.10 8.31
N VAL A 359 -15.47 -14.74 7.34
CA VAL A 359 -15.41 -13.37 6.80
C VAL A 359 -16.64 -13.07 5.96
N ASN A 360 -17.02 -13.98 5.05
CA ASN A 360 -18.19 -13.83 4.19
C ASN A 360 -19.50 -13.76 5.00
N ASP A 361 -19.67 -14.64 5.99
CA ASP A 361 -20.84 -14.63 6.87
C ASP A 361 -20.94 -13.34 7.67
N THR A 362 -19.81 -12.84 8.15
CA THR A 362 -19.77 -11.54 8.83
C THR A 362 -20.24 -10.43 7.89
N GLN A 363 -19.76 -10.40 6.65
CA GLN A 363 -20.19 -9.42 5.65
C GLN A 363 -21.68 -9.55 5.32
N LEU A 364 -22.20 -10.77 5.11
CA LEU A 364 -23.63 -11.02 4.86
C LEU A 364 -24.50 -10.57 6.02
N ARG A 365 -24.11 -10.92 7.25
CA ARG A 365 -24.84 -10.55 8.48
C ARG A 365 -24.96 -9.03 8.64
N VAL A 366 -23.87 -8.29 8.41
CA VAL A 366 -23.82 -6.83 8.58
C VAL A 366 -24.60 -6.12 7.49
N THR A 367 -24.56 -6.65 6.27
CA THR A 367 -25.13 -5.98 5.09
C THR A 367 -26.55 -6.40 4.76
N GLY A 368 -26.91 -7.66 5.00
CA GLY A 368 -28.13 -8.27 4.49
C GLY A 368 -28.12 -8.48 2.98
N ALA A 369 -26.96 -8.49 2.35
CA ALA A 369 -26.80 -8.71 0.92
C ALA A 369 -27.15 -10.15 0.52
N ASP A 370 -27.46 -10.36 -0.77
CA ASP A 370 -27.73 -11.70 -1.31
C ASP A 370 -26.48 -12.55 -1.40
N LEU A 371 -25.35 -11.92 -1.69
CA LEU A 371 -24.05 -12.53 -1.94
C LEU A 371 -22.94 -11.76 -1.16
N SER A 372 -21.88 -12.47 -0.84
CA SER A 372 -20.67 -11.87 -0.26
C SER A 372 -19.42 -12.39 -0.98
N MET A 373 -18.43 -11.54 -1.15
CA MET A 373 -17.18 -11.88 -1.82
C MET A 373 -15.98 -11.47 -0.99
N THR A 374 -15.06 -12.40 -0.76
CA THR A 374 -13.76 -12.17 -0.14
C THR A 374 -12.73 -13.17 -0.62
N SER A 375 -11.48 -12.93 -0.29
CA SER A 375 -10.37 -13.87 -0.53
C SER A 375 -9.71 -14.28 0.78
N LEU A 376 -8.96 -15.38 0.76
CA LEU A 376 -7.94 -15.61 1.77
C LEU A 376 -6.76 -14.65 1.48
N ILE A 377 -6.71 -13.55 2.24
CA ILE A 377 -5.77 -12.46 2.00
C ILE A 377 -4.31 -12.83 2.31
N PRO A 378 -3.99 -13.54 3.43
CA PRO A 378 -2.61 -13.85 3.75
C PRO A 378 -1.87 -14.55 2.61
N SER A 379 -0.67 -14.04 2.31
CA SER A 379 0.27 -14.66 1.38
C SER A 379 1.32 -15.46 2.16
N GLY A 380 1.83 -16.55 1.56
CA GLY A 380 2.79 -17.43 2.21
C GLY A 380 2.15 -18.49 3.11
N ARG A 381 2.89 -18.96 4.10
CA ARG A 381 2.40 -19.95 5.06
C ARG A 381 1.52 -19.28 6.12
N TYR A 382 0.24 -19.30 5.90
CA TYR A 382 -0.77 -18.97 6.90
C TYR A 382 -1.56 -20.24 7.21
N GLU A 383 -1.53 -20.65 8.47
CA GLU A 383 -2.13 -21.93 8.89
C GLU A 383 -3.59 -21.81 9.29
N GLY A 384 -4.08 -20.55 9.43
CA GLY A 384 -5.42 -20.28 9.94
C GLY A 384 -5.45 -20.16 11.46
N PHE A 385 -6.64 -20.23 12.05
CA PHE A 385 -6.78 -20.23 13.50
C PHE A 385 -6.51 -21.65 14.05
N GLN A 386 -5.74 -21.69 15.13
CA GLN A 386 -5.52 -22.93 15.88
C GLN A 386 -6.62 -23.11 16.92
N ARG A 387 -6.87 -24.34 17.34
CA ARG A 387 -7.77 -24.62 18.47
C ARG A 387 -7.29 -23.88 19.72
N GLY A 388 -8.21 -23.19 20.40
CA GLY A 388 -7.91 -22.44 21.62
C GLY A 388 -8.17 -20.96 21.47
N VAL A 389 -7.43 -20.14 22.19
CA VAL A 389 -7.64 -18.68 22.25
C VAL A 389 -7.28 -18.04 20.91
N ILE A 390 -8.20 -17.26 20.37
CA ILE A 390 -7.98 -16.34 19.24
C ILE A 390 -7.71 -14.95 19.83
N VAL A 391 -6.57 -14.36 19.49
CA VAL A 391 -6.20 -13.00 19.87
C VAL A 391 -6.36 -12.05 18.69
N LEU A 392 -6.33 -10.73 18.94
CA LEU A 392 -6.43 -9.72 17.87
C LEU A 392 -5.41 -9.94 16.75
N ARG A 393 -4.18 -10.30 17.10
CA ARG A 393 -3.13 -10.58 16.13
C ARG A 393 -3.54 -11.63 15.08
N ASP A 394 -4.28 -12.65 15.47
CA ASP A 394 -4.74 -13.69 14.54
C ASP A 394 -5.72 -13.14 13.51
N VAL A 395 -6.59 -12.20 13.93
CA VAL A 395 -7.53 -11.53 13.02
C VAL A 395 -6.81 -10.52 12.12
N TYR A 396 -5.82 -9.78 12.63
CA TYR A 396 -4.98 -8.91 11.82
C TYR A 396 -4.19 -9.71 10.77
N ARG A 397 -3.76 -10.92 11.07
CA ARG A 397 -3.14 -11.83 10.10
C ARG A 397 -4.14 -12.33 9.06
N LEU A 398 -5.37 -12.61 9.46
CA LEU A 398 -6.43 -13.04 8.54
C LEU A 398 -6.82 -11.91 7.59
N TYR A 399 -7.01 -10.70 8.11
CA TYR A 399 -7.44 -9.54 7.35
C TYR A 399 -6.57 -8.30 7.65
N PRO A 400 -5.37 -8.19 7.03
CA PRO A 400 -4.39 -7.15 7.34
C PRO A 400 -4.75 -5.75 6.80
N TYR A 401 -5.72 -5.64 5.88
CA TYR A 401 -6.09 -4.39 5.22
C TYR A 401 -7.25 -3.67 5.92
N GLU A 402 -7.21 -2.36 5.91
CA GLU A 402 -8.26 -1.47 6.45
C GLU A 402 -9.32 -1.16 5.38
N ASN A 403 -9.79 -2.19 4.69
CA ASN A 403 -10.85 -2.06 3.69
C ASN A 403 -12.23 -1.93 4.35
N GLN A 404 -13.02 -0.99 3.85
CA GLN A 404 -14.42 -0.84 4.23
C GLN A 404 -15.31 -1.79 3.44
N LEU A 405 -16.50 -2.07 3.98
CA LEU A 405 -17.46 -2.98 3.36
C LEU A 405 -18.47 -2.18 2.54
N VAL A 406 -18.64 -2.58 1.27
CA VAL A 406 -19.53 -1.93 0.31
C VAL A 406 -20.52 -2.96 -0.24
N VAL A 407 -21.77 -2.56 -0.49
CA VAL A 407 -22.75 -3.40 -1.21
C VAL A 407 -23.03 -2.78 -2.55
N VAL A 408 -22.85 -3.56 -3.60
CA VAL A 408 -23.11 -3.16 -5.00
C VAL A 408 -24.22 -3.99 -5.62
N GLU A 409 -24.99 -3.39 -6.54
CA GLU A 409 -25.93 -4.12 -7.40
C GLU A 409 -25.19 -4.69 -8.60
N ILE A 410 -25.35 -6.00 -8.82
CA ILE A 410 -24.79 -6.71 -9.97
C ILE A 410 -25.85 -7.58 -10.64
N ASP A 411 -25.58 -8.02 -11.86
CA ASP A 411 -26.36 -9.07 -12.54
C ASP A 411 -25.59 -10.40 -12.58
N GLY A 412 -26.30 -11.47 -13.00
CA GLY A 412 -25.72 -12.80 -13.08
C GLY A 412 -24.58 -12.91 -14.10
N ALA A 413 -24.59 -12.08 -15.15
CA ALA A 413 -23.50 -12.02 -16.11
C ALA A 413 -22.24 -11.42 -15.47
N THR A 414 -22.39 -10.39 -14.66
CA THR A 414 -21.31 -9.77 -13.89
C THR A 414 -20.76 -10.73 -12.85
N LEU A 415 -21.62 -11.41 -12.07
CA LEU A 415 -21.19 -12.43 -11.11
C LEU A 415 -20.34 -13.51 -11.78
N LYS A 416 -20.77 -14.02 -12.94
CA LYS A 416 -19.99 -15.01 -13.68
C LYS A 416 -18.63 -14.47 -14.10
N LYS A 417 -18.54 -13.22 -14.60
CA LYS A 417 -17.27 -12.60 -14.97
C LYS A 417 -16.32 -12.44 -13.77
N VAL A 418 -16.84 -12.08 -12.61
CA VAL A 418 -16.10 -11.97 -11.36
C VAL A 418 -15.48 -13.31 -10.98
N LEU A 419 -16.27 -14.38 -10.98
CA LEU A 419 -15.81 -15.74 -10.67
C LEU A 419 -14.83 -16.28 -11.72
N GLU A 420 -15.05 -16.02 -13.01
CA GLU A 420 -14.11 -16.41 -14.07
C GLU A 420 -12.76 -15.70 -13.93
N HIS A 421 -12.76 -14.41 -13.53
CA HIS A 421 -11.53 -13.69 -13.23
C HIS A 421 -10.78 -14.31 -12.06
N ALA A 422 -11.46 -14.62 -10.94
CA ALA A 422 -10.86 -15.34 -9.83
C ALA A 422 -10.24 -16.67 -10.28
N ALA A 423 -10.96 -17.43 -11.11
CA ALA A 423 -10.51 -18.71 -11.64
C ALA A 423 -9.28 -18.62 -12.58
N GLU A 424 -8.91 -17.43 -13.07
CA GLU A 424 -7.65 -17.23 -13.78
C GLU A 424 -6.42 -17.54 -12.92
N PHE A 425 -6.58 -17.51 -11.59
CA PHE A 425 -5.50 -17.84 -10.64
C PHE A 425 -4.84 -19.19 -10.91
N TYR A 426 -5.57 -20.16 -11.46
CA TYR A 426 -5.02 -21.45 -11.86
C TYR A 426 -4.32 -21.32 -13.21
N GLY A 427 -3.05 -20.91 -13.22
CA GLY A 427 -2.26 -20.64 -14.44
C GLY A 427 -2.06 -21.89 -15.30
N SER A 428 -1.77 -23.05 -14.70
CA SER A 428 -1.73 -24.33 -15.40
C SER A 428 -2.35 -25.45 -14.57
N ALA A 429 -2.95 -26.42 -15.28
CA ALA A 429 -3.55 -27.62 -14.74
C ALA A 429 -3.04 -28.83 -15.53
N THR A 430 -2.29 -29.73 -14.90
CA THR A 430 -1.68 -30.90 -15.55
C THR A 430 -1.93 -32.16 -14.74
N TRP A 431 -2.25 -33.27 -15.43
CA TRP A 431 -2.39 -34.55 -14.78
C TRP A 431 -1.03 -35.18 -14.51
N GLN A 432 -0.76 -35.57 -13.27
CA GLN A 432 0.46 -36.27 -12.83
C GLN A 432 0.03 -37.41 -11.88
N ASP A 433 0.41 -38.64 -12.20
CA ASP A 433 0.11 -39.84 -11.40
C ASP A 433 -1.37 -39.96 -11.00
N GLY A 434 -2.28 -39.63 -11.92
CA GLY A 434 -3.73 -39.70 -11.70
C GLY A 434 -4.32 -38.56 -10.85
N ARG A 435 -3.53 -37.55 -10.48
CA ARG A 435 -3.97 -36.34 -9.77
C ARG A 435 -3.82 -35.10 -10.64
N LEU A 436 -4.76 -34.17 -10.48
CA LEU A 436 -4.65 -32.85 -11.12
C LEU A 436 -3.71 -31.95 -10.31
N VAL A 437 -2.61 -31.55 -10.91
CA VAL A 437 -1.60 -30.67 -10.30
C VAL A 437 -1.74 -29.27 -10.88
N LEU A 438 -1.93 -28.28 -10.01
CA LEU A 438 -2.15 -26.88 -10.35
C LEU A 438 -0.90 -26.06 -10.05
N LYS A 439 -0.66 -25.02 -10.88
CA LYS A 439 0.28 -23.94 -10.58
C LYS A 439 -0.47 -22.61 -10.64
N PRO A 440 -0.17 -21.69 -9.72
CA PRO A 440 -0.70 -20.33 -9.79
C PRO A 440 -0.30 -19.65 -11.11
N LYS A 441 -1.14 -18.74 -11.59
CA LYS A 441 -0.83 -17.87 -12.74
C LYS A 441 0.32 -16.93 -12.34
N GLU A 442 1.37 -16.92 -13.14
CA GLU A 442 2.50 -16.02 -12.94
C GLU A 442 2.05 -14.55 -12.94
N GLY A 443 2.54 -13.78 -11.99
CA GLY A 443 2.18 -12.37 -11.81
C GLY A 443 0.83 -12.12 -11.15
N MET A 444 -0.01 -13.13 -10.96
CA MET A 444 -1.27 -12.95 -10.22
C MET A 444 -1.04 -13.12 -8.71
N ILE A 445 -1.36 -12.06 -7.97
CA ILE A 445 -1.18 -12.05 -6.52
C ILE A 445 -2.25 -12.95 -5.86
N PRO A 446 -1.90 -13.83 -4.91
CA PRO A 446 -2.82 -14.80 -4.31
C PRO A 446 -4.09 -14.20 -3.69
N TYR A 447 -4.04 -13.00 -3.13
CA TYR A 447 -5.23 -12.33 -2.58
C TYR A 447 -6.22 -11.85 -3.66
N ASN A 448 -5.88 -11.93 -4.94
CA ASN A 448 -6.81 -11.67 -6.05
C ASN A 448 -7.62 -12.91 -6.47
N PHE A 449 -7.55 -14.00 -5.70
CA PHE A 449 -8.46 -15.13 -5.82
C PHE A 449 -9.59 -14.98 -4.81
N ASP A 450 -10.69 -14.35 -5.24
CA ASP A 450 -11.88 -14.18 -4.40
C ASP A 450 -12.88 -15.33 -4.61
N VAL A 451 -13.57 -15.70 -3.55
CA VAL A 451 -14.69 -16.64 -3.57
C VAL A 451 -15.98 -15.95 -3.15
N VAL A 452 -17.10 -16.47 -3.61
CA VAL A 452 -18.42 -15.89 -3.37
C VAL A 452 -19.27 -16.85 -2.55
N GLN A 453 -19.82 -16.33 -1.44
CA GLN A 453 -20.81 -17.02 -0.63
C GLN A 453 -22.23 -16.57 -0.99
N GLY A 454 -23.21 -17.45 -0.82
CA GLY A 454 -24.60 -17.28 -1.22
C GLY A 454 -24.90 -17.81 -2.62
N ALA A 455 -23.89 -18.14 -3.43
CA ALA A 455 -24.01 -18.82 -4.70
C ALA A 455 -23.29 -20.18 -4.68
N GLY A 456 -23.88 -21.21 -5.33
CA GLY A 456 -23.21 -22.50 -5.49
C GLY A 456 -22.52 -22.59 -6.85
N TYR A 457 -21.26 -23.09 -6.90
CA TYR A 457 -20.54 -23.26 -8.16
C TYR A 457 -19.36 -24.23 -8.06
N ARG A 458 -18.89 -24.67 -9.23
CA ARG A 458 -17.72 -25.51 -9.37
C ARG A 458 -16.70 -24.81 -10.27
N ILE A 459 -15.43 -24.88 -9.90
CA ILE A 459 -14.32 -24.37 -10.71
C ILE A 459 -13.63 -25.55 -11.39
N ASP A 460 -13.60 -25.54 -12.73
CA ASP A 460 -12.89 -26.52 -13.55
C ASP A 460 -11.60 -25.86 -14.12
N PRO A 461 -10.45 -26.06 -13.48
CA PRO A 461 -9.20 -25.43 -13.93
C PRO A 461 -8.65 -26.06 -15.23
N THR A 462 -9.22 -27.18 -15.69
CA THR A 462 -8.82 -27.81 -16.96
C THR A 462 -9.53 -27.15 -18.17
N ALA A 463 -10.62 -26.43 -17.91
CA ALA A 463 -11.34 -25.69 -18.94
C ALA A 463 -10.58 -24.41 -19.36
N PRO A 464 -10.83 -23.90 -20.58
CA PRO A 464 -10.26 -22.63 -21.01
C PRO A 464 -10.61 -21.47 -20.06
N VAL A 465 -9.71 -20.50 -19.93
CA VAL A 465 -9.97 -19.24 -19.21
C VAL A 465 -11.26 -18.59 -19.75
N GLY A 466 -12.10 -18.10 -18.85
CA GLY A 466 -13.42 -17.54 -19.18
C GLY A 466 -14.54 -18.60 -19.33
N SER A 467 -14.22 -19.89 -19.11
CA SER A 467 -15.17 -21.02 -19.18
C SER A 467 -14.97 -22.03 -18.05
N ARG A 468 -14.34 -21.60 -16.95
CA ARG A 468 -13.98 -22.45 -15.80
C ARG A 468 -15.09 -22.58 -14.77
N ILE A 469 -16.00 -21.62 -14.72
CA ILE A 469 -17.12 -21.64 -13.77
C ILE A 469 -18.25 -22.51 -14.32
N LYS A 470 -18.59 -23.55 -13.58
CA LYS A 470 -19.61 -24.54 -13.90
C LYS A 470 -20.69 -24.57 -12.83
N ASP A 471 -21.86 -25.04 -13.20
CA ASP A 471 -22.98 -25.33 -12.29
C ASP A 471 -23.35 -24.14 -11.36
N LEU A 472 -23.25 -22.90 -11.89
CA LEU A 472 -23.51 -21.69 -11.12
C LEU A 472 -25.00 -21.59 -10.75
N THR A 473 -25.27 -21.56 -9.45
CA THR A 473 -26.63 -21.56 -8.89
C THR A 473 -26.80 -20.47 -7.83
N PHE A 474 -28.03 -20.03 -7.63
CA PHE A 474 -28.44 -19.19 -6.52
C PHE A 474 -29.65 -19.83 -5.83
N ARG A 475 -29.55 -20.08 -4.51
CA ARG A 475 -30.59 -20.77 -3.73
C ARG A 475 -31.03 -22.07 -4.41
N GLY A 476 -30.09 -22.86 -4.92
CA GLY A 476 -30.31 -24.15 -5.57
C GLY A 476 -30.89 -24.08 -6.99
N ARG A 477 -31.07 -22.89 -7.59
CA ARG A 477 -31.59 -22.74 -8.96
C ARG A 477 -30.46 -22.28 -9.89
N PRO A 478 -30.38 -22.81 -11.12
CA PRO A 478 -29.43 -22.33 -12.11
C PRO A 478 -29.56 -20.82 -12.31
N LEU A 479 -28.43 -20.13 -12.22
CA LEU A 479 -28.35 -18.67 -12.33
C LEU A 479 -28.46 -18.24 -13.79
N LYS A 480 -29.28 -17.21 -14.06
CA LYS A 480 -29.45 -16.59 -15.38
C LYS A 480 -28.64 -15.29 -15.44
N SER A 481 -28.15 -14.94 -16.61
CA SER A 481 -27.37 -13.72 -16.83
C SER A 481 -28.07 -12.42 -16.42
N GLY A 482 -29.39 -12.37 -16.49
CA GLY A 482 -30.21 -11.20 -16.15
C GLY A 482 -30.69 -11.16 -14.68
N ASP A 483 -30.43 -12.20 -13.88
CA ASP A 483 -30.80 -12.20 -12.47
C ASP A 483 -30.08 -11.06 -11.75
N ARG A 484 -30.72 -10.45 -10.76
CA ARG A 484 -30.17 -9.30 -10.01
C ARG A 484 -29.83 -9.69 -8.59
N PHE A 485 -28.70 -9.20 -8.10
CA PHE A 485 -28.19 -9.48 -6.78
C PHE A 485 -27.57 -8.24 -6.15
N THR A 486 -27.60 -8.22 -4.83
CA THR A 486 -26.74 -7.36 -4.01
C THR A 486 -25.51 -8.15 -3.59
N LEU A 487 -24.31 -7.61 -3.83
CA LEU A 487 -23.03 -8.21 -3.50
C LEU A 487 -22.30 -7.38 -2.45
N ALA A 488 -22.05 -7.95 -1.29
CA ALA A 488 -21.15 -7.40 -0.28
C ALA A 488 -19.70 -7.68 -0.67
N VAL A 489 -18.87 -6.64 -0.71
CA VAL A 489 -17.50 -6.71 -1.20
C VAL A 489 -16.66 -5.59 -0.56
N ASN A 490 -15.37 -5.76 -0.46
CA ASN A 490 -14.52 -4.71 0.05
C ASN A 490 -14.42 -3.51 -0.90
N SER A 491 -14.13 -2.32 -0.35
CA SER A 491 -14.06 -1.06 -1.10
C SER A 491 -13.08 -1.11 -2.28
N TYR A 492 -11.97 -1.83 -2.15
CA TYR A 492 -10.96 -2.01 -3.21
C TYR A 492 -11.53 -2.79 -4.40
N ARG A 493 -12.31 -3.87 -4.17
CA ARG A 493 -12.96 -4.68 -5.23
C ARG A 493 -14.12 -3.95 -5.89
N ALA A 494 -14.92 -3.21 -5.12
CA ALA A 494 -16.05 -2.45 -5.65
C ALA A 494 -15.67 -1.49 -6.78
N GLN A 495 -14.41 -1.07 -6.80
CA GLN A 495 -13.85 -0.17 -7.81
C GLN A 495 -13.22 -0.89 -9.01
N GLY A 496 -13.22 -2.22 -8.99
CA GLY A 496 -12.60 -3.02 -10.04
C GLY A 496 -11.14 -3.34 -9.84
N SER A 497 -10.56 -2.96 -8.69
CA SER A 497 -9.15 -3.19 -8.38
C SER A 497 -8.84 -4.68 -8.25
N GLY A 498 -7.56 -5.07 -8.45
CA GLY A 498 -7.14 -6.48 -8.47
C GLY A 498 -7.61 -7.24 -9.70
N GLY A 499 -7.99 -6.53 -10.78
CA GLY A 499 -8.46 -7.12 -12.03
C GLY A 499 -9.97 -7.36 -12.11
N TYR A 500 -10.73 -6.99 -11.06
CA TYR A 500 -12.19 -7.15 -11.02
C TYR A 500 -12.95 -6.05 -11.80
N ALA A 501 -12.48 -5.73 -13.00
CA ALA A 501 -13.05 -4.67 -13.86
C ALA A 501 -14.56 -4.78 -14.09
N ALA A 502 -15.13 -5.99 -13.97
CA ALA A 502 -16.57 -6.20 -14.08
C ALA A 502 -17.39 -5.53 -12.95
N LEU A 503 -16.76 -5.17 -11.83
CA LEU A 503 -17.40 -4.43 -10.72
C LEU A 503 -17.28 -2.92 -10.89
N LYS A 504 -16.37 -2.43 -11.74
CA LYS A 504 -16.14 -1.00 -11.94
C LYS A 504 -17.44 -0.31 -12.42
N GLY A 505 -17.87 0.69 -11.67
CA GLY A 505 -19.10 1.43 -11.98
C GLY A 505 -20.40 0.73 -11.57
N ALA A 506 -20.34 -0.40 -10.87
CA ALA A 506 -21.52 -1.02 -10.28
C ALA A 506 -22.16 -0.05 -9.27
N LYS A 507 -23.50 -0.02 -9.23
CA LYS A 507 -24.24 0.90 -8.36
C LYS A 507 -24.04 0.50 -6.89
N VAL A 508 -23.45 1.39 -6.11
CA VAL A 508 -23.35 1.24 -4.65
C VAL A 508 -24.72 1.49 -4.02
N VAL A 509 -25.21 0.52 -3.26
CA VAL A 509 -26.52 0.59 -2.58
C VAL A 509 -26.41 0.70 -1.06
N LYS A 510 -25.28 0.28 -0.49
CA LYS A 510 -24.98 0.43 0.93
C LYS A 510 -23.48 0.58 1.12
N PHE A 511 -23.12 1.46 2.04
CA PHE A 511 -21.76 1.64 2.51
C PHE A 511 -21.72 1.38 4.02
N VAL A 512 -20.81 0.52 4.49
CA VAL A 512 -20.57 0.25 5.91
C VAL A 512 -19.26 0.93 6.28
N SER A 513 -19.34 1.78 7.27
CA SER A 513 -18.21 2.63 7.69
C SER A 513 -17.09 1.91 8.40
N ASP A 514 -17.42 0.77 9.01
CA ASP A 514 -16.47 0.00 9.77
C ASP A 514 -15.61 -0.83 8.82
N GLU A 515 -14.37 -1.03 9.20
CA GLU A 515 -13.44 -1.88 8.47
C GLU A 515 -13.86 -3.35 8.59
N ILE A 516 -13.65 -4.12 7.53
CA ILE A 516 -14.03 -5.56 7.52
C ILE A 516 -13.33 -6.30 8.67
N ARG A 517 -12.07 -5.98 8.96
CA ARG A 517 -11.34 -6.54 10.10
C ARG A 517 -12.04 -6.27 11.42
N ASP A 518 -12.48 -5.04 11.66
CA ASP A 518 -13.19 -4.67 12.89
C ASP A 518 -14.56 -5.36 13.00
N LEU A 519 -15.24 -5.55 11.87
CA LEU A 519 -16.49 -6.32 11.82
C LEU A 519 -16.26 -7.80 12.18
N VAL A 520 -15.17 -8.41 11.70
CA VAL A 520 -14.79 -9.79 12.06
C VAL A 520 -14.42 -9.87 13.54
N ILE A 521 -13.66 -8.90 14.08
CA ILE A 521 -13.34 -8.81 15.51
C ILE A 521 -14.62 -8.71 16.35
N ALA A 522 -15.54 -7.83 15.97
CA ALA A 522 -16.81 -7.67 16.66
C ALA A 522 -17.64 -8.94 16.63
N ARG A 523 -17.67 -9.63 15.48
CA ARG A 523 -18.38 -10.90 15.32
C ARG A 523 -17.80 -12.01 16.19
N LEU A 524 -16.49 -12.15 16.23
CA LEU A 524 -15.80 -13.13 17.08
C LEU A 524 -16.07 -12.86 18.57
N ARG A 525 -16.02 -11.59 19.00
CA ARG A 525 -16.35 -11.18 20.38
C ARG A 525 -17.80 -11.47 20.75
N GLU A 526 -18.74 -11.25 19.81
CA GLU A 526 -20.16 -11.58 19.99
C GLU A 526 -20.37 -13.10 20.21
N LEU A 527 -19.67 -13.91 19.43
CA LEU A 527 -19.78 -15.38 19.51
C LEU A 527 -19.10 -15.95 20.76
N GLY A 528 -17.98 -15.37 21.19
CA GLY A 528 -17.16 -15.86 22.29
C GLY A 528 -16.49 -17.21 22.03
N HIS A 529 -17.23 -18.18 21.48
CA HIS A 529 -16.78 -19.48 21.00
C HIS A 529 -17.14 -19.66 19.54
N VAL A 530 -16.23 -20.20 18.75
CA VAL A 530 -16.42 -20.44 17.32
C VAL A 530 -15.98 -21.83 16.92
N SER A 531 -16.84 -22.52 16.17
CA SER A 531 -16.55 -23.81 15.57
C SER A 531 -16.36 -23.65 14.05
N PRO A 532 -15.45 -24.40 13.40
CA PRO A 532 -15.27 -24.35 11.96
C PRO A 532 -16.50 -24.95 11.26
N VAL A 533 -17.30 -24.10 10.65
CA VAL A 533 -18.47 -24.49 9.85
C VAL A 533 -18.26 -24.02 8.42
N THR A 534 -18.47 -24.92 7.47
CA THR A 534 -18.35 -24.67 6.03
C THR A 534 -19.66 -25.06 5.35
N ASP A 535 -20.17 -24.22 4.46
CA ASP A 535 -21.42 -24.49 3.74
C ASP A 535 -21.19 -25.27 2.42
N HIS A 536 -19.92 -25.49 2.02
CA HIS A 536 -19.49 -26.21 0.83
C HIS A 536 -20.14 -25.71 -0.45
N ASN A 537 -20.33 -24.41 -0.55
CA ASN A 537 -20.99 -23.78 -1.68
C ASN A 537 -20.16 -23.76 -2.97
N TRP A 538 -18.84 -23.97 -2.86
CA TRP A 538 -17.97 -24.08 -4.03
C TRP A 538 -16.86 -25.11 -3.86
N VAL A 539 -16.31 -25.60 -5.01
CA VAL A 539 -15.22 -26.57 -5.02
C VAL A 539 -14.45 -26.50 -6.36
N VAL A 540 -13.17 -26.81 -6.30
CA VAL A 540 -12.37 -27.13 -7.49
C VAL A 540 -12.61 -28.59 -7.86
N ALA A 541 -13.05 -28.84 -9.07
CA ALA A 541 -13.28 -30.20 -9.57
C ALA A 541 -12.86 -30.30 -11.06
N PRO A 542 -12.06 -31.30 -11.43
CA PRO A 542 -11.63 -32.46 -10.63
C PRO A 542 -10.79 -32.08 -9.41
N ASP A 543 -10.78 -32.97 -8.38
CA ASP A 543 -9.95 -32.75 -7.19
C ASP A 543 -8.49 -32.51 -7.56
N ALA A 544 -7.91 -31.51 -6.94
CA ALA A 544 -6.61 -31.00 -7.33
C ALA A 544 -5.69 -30.73 -6.13
N VAL A 545 -4.40 -30.71 -6.41
CA VAL A 545 -3.36 -30.34 -5.46
C VAL A 545 -2.44 -29.27 -6.09
N TRP A 546 -1.78 -28.49 -5.25
CA TRP A 546 -0.74 -27.59 -5.73
C TRP A 546 0.50 -28.37 -6.14
N ALA A 547 1.17 -27.92 -7.21
CA ALA A 547 2.51 -28.39 -7.55
C ALA A 547 3.43 -28.13 -6.34
N PRO A 548 4.35 -29.05 -6.03
CA PRO A 548 5.38 -28.78 -5.04
C PRO A 548 6.09 -27.46 -5.38
N GLU A 549 6.22 -26.57 -4.40
CA GLU A 549 7.05 -25.38 -4.57
C GLU A 549 8.47 -25.84 -4.97
N ALA A 550 8.99 -25.34 -6.08
CA ALA A 550 10.39 -25.53 -6.39
C ALA A 550 11.21 -25.01 -5.18
N PRO A 551 12.20 -25.77 -4.69
CA PRO A 551 13.05 -25.29 -3.61
C PRO A 551 13.57 -23.91 -4.03
N ARG A 552 13.27 -22.89 -3.22
CA ARG A 552 13.82 -21.54 -3.47
C ARG A 552 15.33 -21.70 -3.55
N PRO A 553 15.99 -21.14 -4.58
CA PRO A 553 17.45 -21.11 -4.57
C PRO A 553 17.85 -20.54 -3.21
N GLN A 554 18.64 -21.31 -2.47
CA GLN A 554 19.24 -20.81 -1.25
C GLN A 554 20.04 -19.58 -1.69
N VAL A 555 19.54 -18.40 -1.38
CA VAL A 555 20.34 -17.19 -1.46
C VAL A 555 21.47 -17.47 -0.46
N ALA A 556 22.65 -17.74 -1.01
CA ALA A 556 23.83 -17.91 -0.19
C ALA A 556 23.96 -16.65 0.66
N ASN A 557 23.98 -16.88 1.98
CA ASN A 557 24.18 -15.84 3.00
C ASN A 557 25.43 -15.00 2.72
#